data_bc83e53a04e9e2902cf9ba02d2b66605
#
_entry.id   bc83e53a04e9e2902cf9ba02d2b66605
#
_cell.length_a   1.000
_cell.length_b   1.000
_cell.length_c   1.000
_cell.angle_alpha   90.00
_cell.angle_beta   90.00
_cell.angle_gamma   90.00
#
_symmetry.space_group_name_H-M   'P 1'
#
loop_
_entity.id
_entity.type
_entity.pdbx_description
1 polymer ?
#
loop_
_entity_poly.entity_id
_entity_poly.type
_entity_poly.pdbx_seq_one_letter_code
_entity_poly.pdbx_strand_id
1 'polypeptide(L)'
;MPTYLFEAMDAAGQEIRDEIDAATEEEAQTTIRQMGYFVTKISVKKEAATAASGPKKKRGFAIGGAKTKHICAFTRQLSILQDAGLPILRSLKILENNQKPGKLKFALMDVCEEIEGGATLSEAMAKSPKVFSRLYVNMIKAGEAGGALETILQRLAEFLEQAESLKRKVKGALIYPIVVAIVAVGILALIMILIVPTFKEMFEEFDLTLPAPTLLLIAISDYLAKFFWLLFVIPVMFLLFVKLLRKFRHGRMGFDMFIIKVPIFGGLIEKNILARTTRTLGTLVSSGVPILEALNITRETSSNAIFERLFTRVSDAVKEGEVISKPMKEKSELGFHPMALFFFALFGSFPGLVLLSVALTSRSSAXAETPGTLELLNQMAAGGAALGAVAASLWYMLKIKSRIVNDLVVNMVDVGEETGELDTMLYKVADTYDEEVRTMTDGLTALIEPLMIVFLGLTVGFIVISLFLPLISLITSLS
;
A
#
# COMPACT_ATOMS: atom_id res chain seq x y z
N MET A 1 32.30 44.04 -18.81
CA MET A 1 33.75 43.84 -18.77
C MET A 1 34.06 42.91 -17.63
N PRO A 2 35.05 42.00 -17.75
CA PRO A 2 35.38 41.12 -16.62
C PRO A 2 36.00 41.90 -15.48
N THR A 3 35.59 41.55 -14.25
CA THR A 3 36.13 42.15 -13.04
C THR A 3 37.27 41.28 -12.53
N TYR A 4 38.40 41.86 -12.23
CA TYR A 4 39.58 41.16 -11.70
C TYR A 4 39.73 41.47 -10.22
N LEU A 5 39.94 40.43 -9.41
CA LEU A 5 40.34 40.52 -8.01
C LEU A 5 41.87 40.57 -7.96
N PHE A 6 42.43 41.59 -7.31
CA PHE A 6 43.89 41.65 -7.21
C PHE A 6 44.34 41.77 -5.74
N GLU A 7 45.48 41.21 -5.48
CA GLU A 7 46.26 41.38 -4.26
C GLU A 7 47.55 42.16 -4.68
N ALA A 8 47.78 43.26 -4.04
CA ALA A 8 48.93 44.10 -4.38
C ALA A 8 49.53 44.71 -3.11
N MET A 9 50.79 45.13 -3.17
CA MET A 9 51.49 45.83 -2.07
C MET A 9 51.65 47.32 -2.41
N ASP A 10 51.40 48.18 -1.44
CA ASP A 10 51.67 49.61 -1.57
C ASP A 10 53.17 49.93 -1.32
N ALA A 11 53.57 51.17 -1.47
CA ALA A 11 54.97 51.67 -1.25
C ALA A 11 55.43 51.48 0.21
N ALA A 12 54.50 51.28 1.16
CA ALA A 12 54.81 51.03 2.58
C ALA A 12 54.86 49.57 2.95
N GLY A 13 54.65 48.63 1.96
CA GLY A 13 54.69 47.18 2.14
C GLY A 13 53.40 46.61 2.71
N GLN A 14 52.31 47.36 2.69
CA GLN A 14 51.02 46.88 3.19
C GLN A 14 50.23 46.19 2.06
N GLU A 15 49.67 45.03 2.35
CA GLU A 15 48.88 44.23 1.42
C GLU A 15 47.47 44.80 1.24
N ILE A 16 47.08 45.06 0.01
CA ILE A 16 45.78 45.62 -0.37
C ILE A 16 45.09 44.58 -1.27
N ARG A 17 43.81 44.35 -1.03
CA ARG A 17 42.95 43.51 -1.87
C ARG A 17 41.77 44.36 -2.34
N ASP A 18 41.60 44.42 -3.67
CA ASP A 18 40.52 45.20 -4.26
C ASP A 18 40.10 44.61 -5.60
N GLU A 19 39.11 45.21 -6.24
CA GLU A 19 38.55 44.79 -7.53
C GLU A 19 38.78 45.85 -8.59
N ILE A 20 39.04 45.45 -9.82
CA ILE A 20 39.21 46.34 -10.95
C ILE A 20 38.53 45.76 -12.20
N ASP A 21 37.84 46.59 -12.95
CA ASP A 21 37.24 46.24 -14.23
C ASP A 21 38.25 46.55 -15.35
N ALA A 22 38.56 45.52 -16.17
CA ALA A 22 39.45 45.68 -17.32
C ALA A 22 39.06 44.69 -18.41
N ALA A 23 39.38 45.00 -19.66
CA ALA A 23 39.05 44.11 -20.78
C ALA A 23 40.00 42.88 -20.85
N THR A 24 41.24 43.05 -20.37
CA THR A 24 42.24 41.95 -20.32
C THR A 24 43.00 42.00 -19.00
N GLU A 25 43.64 40.89 -18.66
CA GLU A 25 44.47 40.77 -17.45
C GLU A 25 45.69 41.73 -17.51
N GLU A 26 46.25 41.93 -18.71
CA GLU A 26 47.39 42.84 -18.93
C GLU A 26 46.99 44.31 -18.69
N GLU A 27 45.81 44.70 -19.13
CA GLU A 27 45.23 46.03 -18.88
C GLU A 27 44.99 46.24 -17.39
N ALA A 28 44.41 45.25 -16.66
CA ALA A 28 44.23 45.28 -15.21
C ALA A 28 45.59 45.51 -14.50
N GLN A 29 46.59 44.74 -14.84
CA GLN A 29 47.97 44.86 -14.26
C GLN A 29 48.57 46.23 -14.51
N THR A 30 48.42 46.78 -15.71
CA THR A 30 48.95 48.08 -16.09
C THR A 30 48.30 49.20 -15.27
N THR A 31 46.97 49.13 -15.13
CA THR A 31 46.19 50.11 -14.36
C THR A 31 46.55 50.05 -12.86
N ILE A 32 46.70 48.85 -12.30
CA ILE A 32 47.07 48.71 -10.87
C ILE A 32 48.50 49.26 -10.62
N ARG A 33 49.46 49.06 -11.57
CA ARG A 33 50.80 49.63 -11.50
C ARG A 33 50.79 51.15 -11.60
N GLN A 34 49.91 51.71 -12.45
CA GLN A 34 49.73 53.17 -12.56
C GLN A 34 49.20 53.80 -11.27
N MET A 35 48.44 53.03 -10.48
CA MET A 35 47.93 53.43 -9.15
C MET A 35 49.03 53.38 -8.07
N GLY A 36 50.26 52.90 -8.43
CA GLY A 36 51.41 52.85 -7.53
C GLY A 36 51.49 51.57 -6.71
N TYR A 37 50.76 50.52 -7.11
CA TYR A 37 50.74 49.23 -6.38
C TYR A 37 51.55 48.16 -7.13
N PHE A 38 52.23 47.29 -6.39
CA PHE A 38 52.96 46.15 -6.91
C PHE A 38 52.05 44.92 -6.84
N VAL A 39 51.59 44.43 -7.99
CA VAL A 39 50.65 43.29 -8.08
C VAL A 39 51.39 42.00 -7.65
N THR A 40 50.90 41.33 -6.61
CA THR A 40 51.37 40.04 -6.12
C THR A 40 50.55 38.89 -6.71
N LYS A 41 49.23 39.13 -6.92
CA LYS A 41 48.31 38.12 -7.48
C LYS A 41 47.13 38.81 -8.16
N ILE A 42 46.74 38.27 -9.32
CA ILE A 42 45.55 38.73 -10.02
C ILE A 42 44.76 37.49 -10.44
N SER A 43 43.46 37.55 -10.34
CA SER A 43 42.57 36.46 -10.77
C SER A 43 41.23 37.02 -11.26
N VAL A 44 40.74 36.44 -12.33
CA VAL A 44 39.41 36.83 -12.83
C VAL A 44 38.40 36.49 -11.73
N LYS A 45 37.63 37.46 -11.28
CA LYS A 45 36.46 37.25 -10.44
C LYS A 45 35.50 36.41 -11.27
N LYS A 46 35.58 35.05 -11.12
CA LYS A 46 34.52 34.19 -11.63
C LYS A 46 33.23 34.72 -11.03
N GLU A 47 32.45 35.44 -11.82
CA GLU A 47 31.04 35.54 -11.51
C GLU A 47 30.59 34.11 -11.21
N ALA A 48 30.44 33.79 -9.92
CA ALA A 48 29.61 32.68 -9.56
C ALA A 48 28.34 32.92 -10.36
N ALA A 49 28.07 32.07 -11.35
CA ALA A 49 26.82 32.18 -12.08
C ALA A 49 25.74 32.30 -11.01
N THR A 50 25.34 33.51 -10.72
CA THR A 50 24.11 33.77 -10.06
C THR A 50 23.02 33.37 -11.05
N ALA A 51 22.96 32.08 -11.31
CA ALA A 51 21.68 31.48 -11.59
C ALA A 51 20.78 32.08 -10.53
N ALA A 52 19.82 32.82 -10.98
CA ALA A 52 18.87 33.53 -10.12
C ALA A 52 18.29 32.53 -9.12
N SER A 53 19.01 32.25 -8.05
CA SER A 53 18.44 31.58 -6.90
C SER A 53 17.58 32.66 -6.23
N GLY A 54 16.40 32.82 -6.76
CA GLY A 54 15.33 33.44 -6.00
C GLY A 54 15.32 32.72 -4.62
N PRO A 55 14.82 33.38 -3.58
CA PRO A 55 14.91 32.84 -2.22
C PRO A 55 14.44 31.37 -2.25
N LYS A 56 15.35 30.42 -1.98
CA LYS A 56 15.03 28.98 -1.95
C LYS A 56 13.82 28.82 -1.04
N LYS A 57 12.65 28.59 -1.64
CA LYS A 57 11.39 28.38 -0.92
C LYS A 57 11.66 27.31 0.13
N LYS A 58 11.51 27.65 1.41
CA LYS A 58 11.81 26.76 2.53
C LYS A 58 11.08 25.43 2.36
N ARG A 59 11.84 24.34 2.15
CA ARG A 59 11.31 22.99 2.05
C ARG A 59 10.85 22.55 3.44
N GLY A 60 9.54 22.48 3.65
CA GLY A 60 8.96 21.89 4.86
C GLY A 60 9.21 20.40 4.91
N PHE A 61 9.36 19.83 6.10
CA PHE A 61 9.54 18.40 6.29
C PHE A 61 8.20 17.69 6.03
N ALA A 62 8.13 16.87 4.96
CA ALA A 62 6.92 16.11 4.61
C ALA A 62 7.22 14.61 4.66
N ILE A 63 6.62 13.89 5.61
CA ILE A 63 6.76 12.44 5.80
C ILE A 63 5.75 11.70 4.89
N GLY A 64 6.16 10.56 4.30
CA GLY A 64 5.29 9.73 3.45
C GLY A 64 5.39 10.04 1.96
N GLY A 65 4.49 9.49 1.15
CA GLY A 65 4.32 9.79 -0.29
C GLY A 65 3.19 10.78 -0.54
N ALA A 66 3.05 11.26 -1.78
CA ALA A 66 1.87 12.03 -2.17
C ALA A 66 0.66 11.09 -2.22
N LYS A 67 -0.50 11.54 -1.71
CA LYS A 67 -1.74 10.75 -1.78
C LYS A 67 -2.20 10.65 -3.24
N THR A 68 -2.57 9.47 -3.68
CA THR A 68 -3.06 9.20 -5.05
C THR A 68 -4.16 10.17 -5.48
N LYS A 69 -5.10 10.49 -4.56
CA LYS A 69 -6.18 11.47 -4.81
C LYS A 69 -5.65 12.84 -5.28
N HIS A 70 -4.55 13.33 -4.68
CA HIS A 70 -3.96 14.63 -5.04
C HIS A 70 -3.24 14.56 -6.40
N ILE A 71 -2.58 13.42 -6.69
CA ILE A 71 -1.92 13.19 -7.99
C ILE A 71 -2.99 13.13 -9.08
N CYS A 72 -4.08 12.41 -8.85
CA CYS A 72 -5.22 12.29 -9.76
C CYS A 72 -5.81 13.68 -10.10
N ALA A 73 -6.13 14.48 -9.09
CA ALA A 73 -6.66 15.85 -9.28
C ALA A 73 -5.66 16.74 -10.02
N PHE A 74 -4.37 16.66 -9.68
CA PHE A 74 -3.30 17.38 -10.36
C PHE A 74 -3.22 16.99 -11.84
N THR A 75 -3.25 15.68 -12.15
CA THR A 75 -3.14 15.17 -13.53
C THR A 75 -4.34 15.64 -14.38
N ARG A 76 -5.56 15.56 -13.82
CA ARG A 76 -6.76 16.06 -14.52
C ARG A 76 -6.66 17.56 -14.79
N GLN A 77 -6.23 18.36 -13.81
CA GLN A 77 -6.05 19.81 -13.98
C GLN A 77 -4.96 20.12 -15.01
N LEU A 78 -3.84 19.36 -14.99
CA LEU A 78 -2.76 19.51 -15.97
C LEU A 78 -3.26 19.17 -17.38
N SER A 79 -4.04 18.09 -17.54
CA SER A 79 -4.66 17.69 -18.81
C SER A 79 -5.54 18.82 -19.37
N ILE A 80 -6.41 19.40 -18.55
CA ILE A 80 -7.31 20.51 -18.93
C ILE A 80 -6.50 21.73 -19.38
N LEU A 81 -5.42 22.08 -18.68
CA LEU A 81 -4.59 23.24 -19.03
C LEU A 81 -3.82 23.01 -20.34
N GLN A 82 -3.38 21.77 -20.60
CA GLN A 82 -2.73 21.41 -21.87
C GLN A 82 -3.74 21.40 -23.02
N ASP A 83 -4.94 20.87 -22.81
CA ASP A 83 -6.07 20.88 -23.76
C ASP A 83 -6.47 22.32 -24.15
N ALA A 84 -6.33 23.26 -23.22
CA ALA A 84 -6.55 24.69 -23.44
C ALA A 84 -5.34 25.38 -24.13
N GLY A 85 -4.28 24.64 -24.47
CA GLY A 85 -3.11 25.16 -25.20
C GLY A 85 -2.10 25.94 -24.33
N LEU A 86 -2.18 25.86 -23.00
CA LEU A 86 -1.23 26.57 -22.14
C LEU A 86 0.15 25.88 -22.17
N PRO A 87 1.24 26.66 -22.26
CA PRO A 87 2.59 26.09 -22.17
C PRO A 87 2.79 25.28 -20.88
N ILE A 88 3.46 24.14 -20.98
CA ILE A 88 3.61 23.15 -19.89
C ILE A 88 4.19 23.76 -18.60
N LEU A 89 5.23 24.58 -18.72
CA LEU A 89 5.87 25.21 -17.56
C LEU A 89 4.91 26.18 -16.86
N ARG A 90 4.10 26.92 -17.62
CA ARG A 90 3.09 27.85 -17.08
C ARG A 90 2.00 27.07 -16.33
N SER A 91 1.53 25.97 -16.94
CA SER A 91 0.53 25.07 -16.33
C SER A 91 1.04 24.49 -14.99
N LEU A 92 2.28 24.03 -14.99
CA LEU A 92 2.91 23.46 -13.77
C LEU A 92 3.04 24.51 -12.67
N LYS A 93 3.44 25.75 -12.99
CA LYS A 93 3.56 26.86 -12.02
C LYS A 93 2.20 27.24 -11.41
N ILE A 94 1.15 27.29 -12.24
CA ILE A 94 -0.23 27.54 -11.78
C ILE A 94 -0.63 26.45 -10.77
N LEU A 95 -0.41 25.19 -11.14
CA LEU A 95 -0.77 24.04 -10.30
C LEU A 95 0.08 23.96 -9.04
N GLU A 96 1.39 24.24 -9.12
CA GLU A 96 2.30 24.32 -7.95
C GLU A 96 1.78 25.34 -6.93
N ASN A 97 1.41 26.54 -7.38
CA ASN A 97 0.92 27.61 -6.51
C ASN A 97 -0.40 27.22 -5.82
N ASN A 98 -1.27 26.50 -6.52
CA ASN A 98 -2.57 26.05 -5.99
C ASN A 98 -2.46 24.85 -5.04
N GLN A 99 -1.31 24.13 -5.02
CA GLN A 99 -1.15 22.97 -4.14
C GLN A 99 -0.88 23.40 -2.69
N LYS A 100 -1.53 22.70 -1.76
CA LYS A 100 -1.23 22.83 -0.31
C LYS A 100 0.20 22.32 -0.04
N PRO A 101 0.89 22.90 0.96
CA PRO A 101 2.23 22.43 1.33
C PRO A 101 2.25 20.93 1.57
N GLY A 102 3.14 20.22 0.87
CA GLY A 102 3.23 18.77 0.92
C GLY A 102 4.13 18.22 -0.17
N LYS A 103 4.28 16.88 -0.21
CA LYS A 103 5.21 16.21 -1.14
C LYS A 103 4.92 16.50 -2.61
N LEU A 104 3.65 16.61 -3.00
CA LEU A 104 3.29 16.94 -4.39
C LEU A 104 3.78 18.35 -4.74
N LYS A 105 3.53 19.33 -3.86
CA LYS A 105 4.00 20.72 -4.09
C LYS A 105 5.52 20.78 -4.25
N PHE A 106 6.27 20.14 -3.34
CA PHE A 106 7.74 20.14 -3.41
C PHE A 106 8.25 19.44 -4.68
N ALA A 107 7.63 18.32 -5.07
CA ALA A 107 7.97 17.65 -6.33
C ALA A 107 7.68 18.52 -7.56
N LEU A 108 6.58 19.30 -7.54
CA LEU A 108 6.24 20.22 -8.64
C LEU A 108 7.23 21.37 -8.70
N MET A 109 7.69 21.89 -7.54
CA MET A 109 8.76 22.91 -7.48
C MET A 109 10.04 22.38 -8.15
N ASP A 110 10.46 21.16 -7.76
CA ASP A 110 11.66 20.51 -8.33
C ASP A 110 11.48 20.29 -9.85
N VAL A 111 10.30 19.85 -10.29
CA VAL A 111 9.96 19.64 -11.71
C VAL A 111 10.03 20.96 -12.50
N CYS A 112 9.47 22.05 -11.96
CA CYS A 112 9.50 23.36 -12.62
C CYS A 112 10.95 23.86 -12.77
N GLU A 113 11.76 23.72 -11.70
CA GLU A 113 13.17 24.10 -11.69
C GLU A 113 13.98 23.34 -12.75
N GLU A 114 13.74 22.02 -12.87
CA GLU A 114 14.40 21.15 -13.87
C GLU A 114 14.01 21.53 -15.30
N ILE A 115 12.73 21.81 -15.55
CA ILE A 115 12.25 22.21 -16.90
C ILE A 115 12.82 23.60 -17.27
N GLU A 116 12.92 24.52 -16.32
CA GLU A 116 13.58 25.81 -16.53
C GLU A 116 15.08 25.63 -16.86
N GLY A 117 15.69 24.57 -16.34
CA GLY A 117 17.05 24.16 -16.65
C GLY A 117 17.23 23.44 -17.98
N GLY A 118 16.11 23.20 -18.71
CA GLY A 118 16.11 22.58 -20.04
C GLY A 118 15.85 21.07 -20.06
N ALA A 119 15.51 20.47 -18.94
CA ALA A 119 15.15 19.03 -18.89
C ALA A 119 13.75 18.82 -19.49
N THR A 120 13.49 17.64 -20.04
CA THR A 120 12.13 17.25 -20.48
C THR A 120 11.22 17.03 -19.27
N LEU A 121 9.91 17.09 -19.46
CA LEU A 121 8.93 16.86 -18.38
C LEU A 121 9.11 15.46 -17.77
N SER A 122 9.30 14.45 -18.62
CA SER A 122 9.51 13.06 -18.16
C SER A 122 10.77 12.90 -17.32
N GLU A 123 11.89 13.53 -17.75
CA GLU A 123 13.14 13.51 -16.99
C GLU A 123 13.00 14.21 -15.63
N ALA A 124 12.38 15.38 -15.63
CA ALA A 124 12.12 16.16 -14.41
C ALA A 124 11.27 15.37 -13.42
N MET A 125 10.17 14.76 -13.89
CA MET A 125 9.26 13.93 -13.06
C MET A 125 9.94 12.65 -12.55
N ALA A 126 10.85 12.03 -13.33
CA ALA A 126 11.60 10.83 -12.95
C ALA A 126 12.45 11.03 -11.69
N LYS A 127 12.87 12.26 -11.41
CA LYS A 127 13.65 12.61 -10.19
C LYS A 127 12.82 12.54 -8.90
N SER A 128 11.48 12.45 -9.02
CA SER A 128 10.54 12.38 -7.87
C SER A 128 9.74 11.07 -7.84
N PRO A 129 10.38 9.87 -7.73
CA PRO A 129 9.71 8.56 -7.86
C PRO A 129 8.71 8.26 -6.73
N LYS A 130 8.75 8.98 -5.62
CA LYS A 130 7.78 8.86 -4.52
C LYS A 130 6.44 9.57 -4.83
N VAL A 131 6.41 10.40 -5.86
CA VAL A 131 5.22 11.14 -6.33
C VAL A 131 4.79 10.61 -7.69
N PHE A 132 5.68 10.57 -8.66
CA PHE A 132 5.41 10.13 -10.03
C PHE A 132 5.93 8.70 -10.21
N SER A 133 5.00 7.76 -10.39
CA SER A 133 5.34 6.35 -10.61
C SER A 133 6.02 6.14 -11.98
N ARG A 134 6.68 4.99 -12.17
CA ARG A 134 7.29 4.65 -13.47
C ARG A 134 6.28 4.63 -14.61
N LEU A 135 5.05 4.15 -14.37
CA LEU A 135 3.95 4.23 -15.32
C LEU A 135 3.70 5.68 -15.75
N TYR A 136 3.56 6.58 -14.78
CA TYR A 136 3.33 8.02 -15.02
C TYR A 136 4.43 8.61 -15.91
N VAL A 137 5.68 8.42 -15.50
CA VAL A 137 6.87 8.96 -16.21
C VAL A 137 6.95 8.42 -17.64
N ASN A 138 6.74 7.11 -17.83
CA ASN A 138 6.84 6.48 -19.14
C ASN A 138 5.71 6.90 -20.09
N MET A 139 4.51 7.12 -19.57
CA MET A 139 3.41 7.69 -20.35
C MET A 139 3.74 9.12 -20.80
N ILE A 140 4.24 9.96 -19.90
CA ILE A 140 4.66 11.34 -20.24
C ILE A 140 5.78 11.30 -21.30
N LYS A 141 6.76 10.42 -21.13
CA LYS A 141 7.88 10.22 -22.09
C LYS A 141 7.34 9.85 -23.49
N ALA A 142 6.37 8.92 -23.55
CA ALA A 142 5.74 8.54 -24.83
C ALA A 142 4.99 9.73 -25.46
N GLY A 143 4.29 10.52 -24.65
CA GLY A 143 3.60 11.73 -25.10
C GLY A 143 4.56 12.80 -25.63
N GLU A 144 5.69 13.00 -24.95
CA GLU A 144 6.75 13.93 -25.40
C GLU A 144 7.35 13.50 -26.73
N ALA A 145 7.73 12.22 -26.82
CA ALA A 145 8.35 11.64 -28.01
C ALA A 145 7.41 11.64 -29.23
N GLY A 146 6.10 11.42 -29.00
CA GLY A 146 5.08 11.40 -30.04
C GLY A 146 4.45 12.76 -30.34
N GLY A 147 4.77 13.81 -29.58
CA GLY A 147 4.15 15.14 -29.72
C GLY A 147 2.66 15.18 -29.34
N ALA A 148 2.18 14.17 -28.60
CA ALA A 148 0.77 13.98 -28.23
C ALA A 148 0.57 14.03 -26.71
N LEU A 149 1.27 14.95 -26.05
CA LEU A 149 1.29 15.05 -24.57
C LEU A 149 -0.13 15.28 -24.01
N GLU A 150 -0.94 16.06 -24.70
CA GLU A 150 -2.35 16.36 -24.36
C GLU A 150 -3.17 15.07 -24.25
N THR A 151 -3.15 14.25 -25.32
CA THR A 151 -3.87 12.95 -25.36
C THR A 151 -3.37 12.00 -24.27
N ILE A 152 -2.07 11.94 -24.06
CA ILE A 152 -1.47 11.07 -23.01
C ILE A 152 -1.87 11.54 -21.61
N LEU A 153 -1.89 12.85 -21.35
CA LEU A 153 -2.32 13.40 -20.06
C LEU A 153 -3.80 13.11 -19.79
N GLN A 154 -4.64 13.18 -20.82
CA GLN A 154 -6.06 12.82 -20.73
C GLN A 154 -6.20 11.34 -20.34
N ARG A 155 -5.55 10.43 -21.07
CA ARG A 155 -5.56 8.98 -20.78
C ARG A 155 -5.05 8.67 -19.37
N LEU A 156 -3.97 9.35 -18.97
CA LEU A 156 -3.37 9.19 -17.64
C LEU A 156 -4.32 9.69 -16.53
N ALA A 157 -5.01 10.79 -16.76
CA ALA A 157 -6.03 11.32 -15.83
C ALA A 157 -7.18 10.31 -15.68
N GLU A 158 -7.70 9.79 -16.78
CA GLU A 158 -8.78 8.77 -16.81
C GLU A 158 -8.35 7.50 -16.05
N PHE A 159 -7.15 7.00 -16.32
CA PHE A 159 -6.55 5.84 -15.62
C PHE A 159 -6.52 6.06 -14.11
N LEU A 160 -6.02 7.22 -13.66
CA LEU A 160 -5.90 7.55 -12.24
C LEU A 160 -7.26 7.74 -11.57
N GLU A 161 -8.22 8.33 -12.28
CA GLU A 161 -9.61 8.55 -11.81
C GLU A 161 -10.33 7.22 -11.59
N GLN A 162 -10.23 6.30 -12.55
CA GLN A 162 -10.82 4.97 -12.45
C GLN A 162 -10.23 4.19 -11.27
N ALA A 163 -8.89 4.19 -11.15
CA ALA A 163 -8.19 3.53 -10.04
C ALA A 163 -8.59 4.10 -8.67
N GLU A 164 -8.71 5.43 -8.56
CA GLU A 164 -9.11 6.10 -7.31
C GLU A 164 -10.61 5.90 -7.01
N SER A 165 -11.46 5.85 -8.04
CA SER A 165 -12.90 5.57 -7.92
C SER A 165 -13.13 4.17 -7.35
N LEU A 166 -12.49 3.16 -7.94
CA LEU A 166 -12.57 1.77 -7.47
C LEU A 166 -12.09 1.67 -6.01
N LYS A 167 -10.94 2.25 -5.71
CA LYS A 167 -10.37 2.29 -4.35
C LYS A 167 -11.33 2.95 -3.35
N ARG A 168 -11.99 4.04 -3.73
CA ARG A 168 -13.00 4.74 -2.89
C ARG A 168 -14.22 3.86 -2.63
N LYS A 169 -14.72 3.16 -3.66
CA LYS A 169 -15.88 2.25 -3.52
C LYS A 169 -15.56 1.13 -2.54
N VAL A 170 -14.44 0.42 -2.73
CA VAL A 170 -14.01 -0.66 -1.83
C VAL A 170 -13.82 -0.15 -0.40
N LYS A 171 -13.14 0.99 -0.23
CA LYS A 171 -12.92 1.58 1.08
C LYS A 171 -14.24 2.01 1.74
N GLY A 172 -15.14 2.64 0.98
CA GLY A 172 -16.45 3.08 1.46
C GLY A 172 -17.29 1.91 1.97
N ALA A 173 -17.33 0.82 1.21
CA ALA A 173 -18.07 -0.39 1.56
C ALA A 173 -17.57 -1.01 2.87
N LEU A 174 -16.27 -0.92 3.17
CA LEU A 174 -15.68 -1.50 4.39
C LEU A 174 -15.82 -0.60 5.64
N ILE A 175 -16.18 0.67 5.52
CA ILE A 175 -16.29 1.59 6.65
C ILE A 175 -17.37 1.12 7.64
N TYR A 176 -18.56 0.78 7.14
CA TYR A 176 -19.70 0.36 7.97
C TYR A 176 -19.36 -0.91 8.79
N PRO A 177 -18.89 -2.01 8.18
CA PRO A 177 -18.46 -3.19 8.94
C PRO A 177 -17.39 -2.91 9.99
N ILE A 178 -16.42 -2.07 9.67
CA ILE A 178 -15.32 -1.72 10.60
C ILE A 178 -15.88 -0.95 11.81
N VAL A 179 -16.77 0.02 11.58
CA VAL A 179 -17.38 0.81 12.66
C VAL A 179 -18.23 -0.09 13.58
N VAL A 180 -19.06 -0.95 12.98
CA VAL A 180 -19.90 -1.89 13.74
C VAL A 180 -19.03 -2.86 14.56
N ALA A 181 -17.96 -3.40 13.95
CA ALA A 181 -17.03 -4.30 14.64
C ALA A 181 -16.34 -3.61 15.83
N ILE A 182 -15.89 -2.36 15.66
CA ILE A 182 -15.25 -1.59 16.74
C ILE A 182 -16.23 -1.37 17.91
N VAL A 183 -17.47 -0.96 17.61
CA VAL A 183 -18.50 -0.73 18.63
C VAL A 183 -18.83 -2.05 19.35
N ALA A 184 -19.01 -3.13 18.60
CA ALA A 184 -19.33 -4.46 19.12
C ALA A 184 -18.21 -4.97 20.05
N VAL A 185 -16.98 -4.93 19.59
CA VAL A 185 -15.80 -5.34 20.39
C VAL A 185 -15.67 -4.45 21.64
N GLY A 186 -15.95 -3.16 21.52
CA GLY A 186 -15.93 -2.21 22.63
C GLY A 186 -16.96 -2.57 23.70
N ILE A 187 -18.20 -2.87 23.31
CA ILE A 187 -19.29 -3.28 24.22
C ILE A 187 -18.93 -4.62 24.89
N LEU A 188 -18.49 -5.61 24.10
CA LEU A 188 -18.08 -6.92 24.64
C LEU A 188 -16.93 -6.80 25.63
N ALA A 189 -15.93 -5.99 25.32
CA ALA A 189 -14.78 -5.74 26.20
C ALA A 189 -15.24 -5.08 27.52
N LEU A 190 -16.20 -4.11 27.44
CA LEU A 190 -16.75 -3.45 28.61
C LEU A 190 -17.48 -4.46 29.52
N ILE A 191 -18.34 -5.33 28.94
CA ILE A 191 -19.05 -6.38 29.69
C ILE A 191 -18.03 -7.32 30.37
N MET A 192 -17.02 -7.76 29.62
CA MET A 192 -16.01 -8.72 30.11
C MET A 192 -15.12 -8.11 31.19
N ILE A 193 -14.81 -6.82 31.15
CA ILE A 193 -13.86 -6.17 32.07
C ILE A 193 -14.59 -5.63 33.33
N LEU A 194 -15.84 -5.21 33.21
CA LEU A 194 -16.57 -4.58 34.32
C LEU A 194 -17.66 -5.49 34.89
N ILE A 195 -18.51 -6.08 34.05
CA ILE A 195 -19.68 -6.81 34.49
C ILE A 195 -19.32 -8.22 34.97
N VAL A 196 -18.58 -8.99 34.20
CA VAL A 196 -18.24 -10.38 34.55
C VAL A 196 -17.49 -10.48 35.88
N PRO A 197 -16.48 -9.63 36.19
CA PRO A 197 -15.82 -9.67 37.51
C PRO A 197 -16.74 -9.40 38.69
N THR A 198 -17.71 -8.47 38.54
CA THR A 198 -18.72 -8.18 39.60
C THR A 198 -19.56 -9.42 39.89
N PHE A 199 -19.99 -10.14 38.86
CA PHE A 199 -20.70 -11.42 39.02
C PHE A 199 -19.83 -12.51 39.65
N LYS A 200 -18.55 -12.56 39.28
CA LYS A 200 -17.57 -13.49 39.86
C LYS A 200 -17.46 -13.30 41.37
N GLU A 201 -17.25 -12.05 41.83
CA GLU A 201 -17.21 -11.69 43.27
C GLU A 201 -18.45 -12.12 43.97
N MET A 202 -19.63 -11.84 43.40
CA MET A 202 -20.93 -12.24 43.97
C MET A 202 -21.02 -13.78 44.09
N PHE A 203 -20.63 -14.52 43.07
CA PHE A 203 -20.66 -16.01 43.12
C PHE A 203 -19.71 -16.59 44.17
N GLU A 204 -18.55 -15.98 44.36
CA GLU A 204 -17.56 -16.37 45.40
C GLU A 204 -18.13 -16.13 46.81
N GLU A 205 -18.85 -15.05 47.01
CA GLU A 205 -19.52 -14.74 48.30
C GLU A 205 -20.56 -15.81 48.71
N PHE A 206 -21.23 -16.40 47.73
CA PHE A 206 -22.27 -17.43 47.95
C PHE A 206 -21.70 -18.87 47.95
N ASP A 207 -20.38 -19.03 47.80
CA ASP A 207 -19.68 -20.33 47.78
C ASP A 207 -20.30 -21.32 46.76
N LEU A 208 -20.67 -20.81 45.57
CA LEU A 208 -21.38 -21.57 44.53
C LEU A 208 -20.41 -22.43 43.71
N THR A 209 -20.83 -23.66 43.44
CA THR A 209 -20.14 -24.50 42.44
C THR A 209 -20.52 -23.98 41.02
N LEU A 210 -19.53 -23.39 40.33
CA LEU A 210 -19.78 -22.74 39.06
C LEU A 210 -19.85 -23.75 37.90
N PRO A 211 -20.89 -23.68 37.02
CA PRO A 211 -20.92 -24.51 35.79
C PRO A 211 -19.77 -24.21 34.85
N ALA A 212 -19.42 -25.19 33.97
CA ALA A 212 -18.30 -25.09 33.02
C ALA A 212 -18.39 -23.87 32.08
N PRO A 213 -19.56 -23.48 31.52
CA PRO A 213 -19.64 -22.25 30.66
C PRO A 213 -19.30 -20.96 31.44
N THR A 214 -19.68 -20.88 32.72
CA THR A 214 -19.38 -19.71 33.56
C THR A 214 -17.89 -19.64 33.87
N LEU A 215 -17.25 -20.78 34.19
CA LEU A 215 -15.81 -20.87 34.42
C LEU A 215 -15.02 -20.41 33.16
N LEU A 216 -15.45 -20.85 31.98
CA LEU A 216 -14.87 -20.43 30.70
C LEU A 216 -15.00 -18.91 30.48
N LEU A 217 -16.20 -18.36 30.75
CA LEU A 217 -16.46 -16.93 30.62
C LEU A 217 -15.56 -16.11 31.55
N ILE A 218 -15.44 -16.53 32.84
CA ILE A 218 -14.59 -15.86 33.83
C ILE A 218 -13.11 -15.95 33.41
N ALA A 219 -12.63 -17.10 32.95
CA ALA A 219 -11.26 -17.27 32.45
C ALA A 219 -10.94 -16.33 31.29
N ILE A 220 -11.87 -16.17 30.32
CA ILE A 220 -11.72 -15.23 29.21
C ILE A 220 -11.72 -13.78 29.74
N SER A 221 -12.59 -13.46 30.69
CA SER A 221 -12.70 -12.13 31.31
C SER A 221 -11.40 -11.75 32.03
N ASP A 222 -10.89 -12.61 32.90
CA ASP A 222 -9.62 -12.41 33.63
C ASP A 222 -8.43 -12.23 32.66
N TYR A 223 -8.40 -13.02 31.57
CA TYR A 223 -7.40 -12.88 30.51
C TYR A 223 -7.51 -11.51 29.83
N LEU A 224 -8.70 -11.09 29.44
CA LEU A 224 -8.94 -9.79 28.81
C LEU A 224 -8.56 -8.63 29.75
N ALA A 225 -8.98 -8.68 30.99
CA ALA A 225 -8.69 -7.64 32.00
C ALA A 225 -7.18 -7.49 32.24
N LYS A 226 -6.47 -8.61 32.37
CA LYS A 226 -5.01 -8.64 32.60
C LYS A 226 -4.20 -8.23 31.37
N PHE A 227 -4.67 -8.61 30.17
CA PHE A 227 -3.92 -8.46 28.92
C PHE A 227 -4.65 -7.57 27.88
N PHE A 228 -5.50 -6.62 28.34
CA PHE A 228 -6.29 -5.76 27.42
C PHE A 228 -5.39 -4.99 26.42
N TRP A 229 -4.17 -4.66 26.82
CA TRP A 229 -3.18 -3.99 25.97
C TRP A 229 -2.76 -4.85 24.77
N LEU A 230 -2.88 -6.18 24.84
CA LEU A 230 -2.60 -7.08 23.71
C LEU A 230 -3.58 -6.84 22.56
N LEU A 231 -4.80 -6.37 22.85
CA LEU A 231 -5.79 -5.99 21.82
C LEU A 231 -5.24 -4.94 20.85
N PHE A 232 -4.36 -4.08 21.32
CA PHE A 232 -3.70 -3.04 20.51
C PHE A 232 -2.33 -3.51 19.97
N VAL A 233 -1.59 -4.25 20.75
CA VAL A 233 -0.23 -4.69 20.39
C VAL A 233 -0.25 -5.78 19.31
N ILE A 234 -1.18 -6.75 19.39
CA ILE A 234 -1.26 -7.85 18.41
C ILE A 234 -1.46 -7.34 16.98
N PRO A 235 -2.44 -6.43 16.68
CA PRO A 235 -2.58 -5.91 15.32
C PRO A 235 -1.34 -5.16 14.84
N VAL A 236 -0.71 -4.35 15.70
CA VAL A 236 0.51 -3.60 15.35
C VAL A 236 1.65 -4.58 15.06
N MET A 237 1.87 -5.56 15.94
CA MET A 237 2.90 -6.58 15.78
C MET A 237 2.66 -7.42 14.51
N PHE A 238 1.41 -7.77 14.23
CA PHE A 238 1.01 -8.49 13.01
C PHE A 238 1.36 -7.67 11.75
N LEU A 239 1.03 -6.36 11.73
CA LEU A 239 1.37 -5.47 10.62
C LEU A 239 2.88 -5.36 10.42
N LEU A 240 3.65 -5.24 11.51
CA LEU A 240 5.11 -5.20 11.47
C LEU A 240 5.68 -6.55 10.97
N PHE A 241 5.14 -7.66 11.43
CA PHE A 241 5.52 -9.01 11.01
C PHE A 241 5.29 -9.20 9.50
N VAL A 242 4.11 -8.84 9.01
CA VAL A 242 3.78 -8.91 7.57
C VAL A 242 4.72 -8.01 6.76
N LYS A 243 4.99 -6.80 7.25
CA LYS A 243 5.92 -5.85 6.59
C LYS A 243 7.34 -6.41 6.54
N LEU A 244 7.80 -7.06 7.61
CA LEU A 244 9.10 -7.72 7.67
C LEU A 244 9.17 -8.92 6.73
N LEU A 245 8.15 -9.78 6.74
CA LEU A 245 8.06 -10.95 5.84
C LEU A 245 8.07 -10.55 4.37
N ARG A 246 7.36 -9.49 4.02
CA ARG A 246 7.30 -8.98 2.63
C ARG A 246 8.64 -8.41 2.14
N LYS A 247 9.60 -8.17 3.04
CA LYS A 247 10.97 -7.76 2.68
C LYS A 247 11.77 -8.93 2.06
N PHE A 248 11.46 -10.17 2.42
CA PHE A 248 12.11 -11.37 1.87
C PHE A 248 11.31 -11.88 0.66
N ARG A 249 12.00 -12.25 -0.43
CA ARG A 249 11.41 -12.73 -1.69
C ARG A 249 10.42 -13.91 -1.46
N HIS A 250 10.84 -14.93 -0.71
CA HIS A 250 10.00 -16.10 -0.41
C HIS A 250 8.81 -15.74 0.50
N GLY A 251 9.03 -14.90 1.50
CA GLY A 251 7.98 -14.41 2.40
C GLY A 251 6.91 -13.61 1.66
N ARG A 252 7.35 -12.70 0.78
CA ARG A 252 6.45 -11.89 -0.08
C ARG A 252 5.60 -12.80 -0.98
N MET A 253 6.24 -13.76 -1.67
CA MET A 253 5.54 -14.68 -2.57
C MET A 253 4.52 -15.55 -1.83
N GLY A 254 4.91 -16.12 -0.68
CA GLY A 254 4.03 -16.93 0.16
C GLY A 254 2.84 -16.14 0.70
N PHE A 255 3.07 -14.94 1.19
CA PHE A 255 2.01 -14.05 1.71
C PHE A 255 1.05 -13.60 0.59
N ASP A 256 1.60 -13.21 -0.57
CA ASP A 256 0.80 -12.77 -1.73
C ASP A 256 -0.06 -13.94 -2.27
N MET A 257 0.48 -15.17 -2.25
CA MET A 257 -0.26 -16.39 -2.60
C MET A 257 -1.35 -16.71 -1.56
N PHE A 258 -1.04 -16.60 -0.27
CA PHE A 258 -2.01 -16.78 0.81
C PHE A 258 -3.20 -15.83 0.62
N ILE A 259 -2.97 -14.54 0.40
CA ILE A 259 -4.02 -13.53 0.25
C ILE A 259 -4.96 -13.87 -0.91
N ILE A 260 -4.43 -14.27 -2.07
CA ILE A 260 -5.25 -14.60 -3.26
C ILE A 260 -6.12 -15.85 -2.99
N LYS A 261 -5.66 -16.76 -2.13
CA LYS A 261 -6.38 -18.03 -1.86
C LYS A 261 -7.30 -17.99 -0.65
N VAL A 262 -7.27 -16.91 0.14
CA VAL A 262 -8.20 -16.73 1.27
C VAL A 262 -9.64 -16.78 0.73
N PRO A 263 -10.54 -17.61 1.31
CA PRO A 263 -11.94 -17.66 0.87
C PRO A 263 -12.57 -16.27 0.95
N ILE A 264 -13.47 -15.97 0.03
CA ILE A 264 -14.23 -14.71 -0.09
C ILE A 264 -13.35 -13.53 -0.58
N PHE A 265 -12.29 -13.16 0.14
CA PHE A 265 -11.43 -12.02 -0.18
C PHE A 265 -10.44 -12.29 -1.32
N GLY A 266 -10.00 -13.54 -1.48
CA GLY A 266 -9.01 -13.91 -2.49
C GLY A 266 -9.45 -13.60 -3.91
N GLY A 267 -10.68 -13.96 -4.25
CA GLY A 267 -11.27 -13.65 -5.57
C GLY A 267 -11.37 -12.16 -5.86
N LEU A 268 -11.75 -11.36 -4.85
CA LEU A 268 -11.82 -9.91 -4.96
C LEU A 268 -10.44 -9.31 -5.25
N ILE A 269 -9.42 -9.77 -4.54
CA ILE A 269 -8.03 -9.29 -4.69
C ILE A 269 -7.47 -9.70 -6.05
N GLU A 270 -7.67 -10.94 -6.46
CA GLU A 270 -7.27 -11.47 -7.77
C GLU A 270 -7.83 -10.62 -8.92
N LYS A 271 -9.16 -10.41 -8.91
CA LYS A 271 -9.88 -9.64 -9.95
C LYS A 271 -9.44 -8.16 -9.95
N ASN A 272 -9.21 -7.57 -8.78
CA ASN A 272 -8.70 -6.21 -8.66
C ASN A 272 -7.30 -6.08 -9.29
N ILE A 273 -6.41 -7.07 -9.07
CA ILE A 273 -5.07 -7.07 -9.67
C ILE A 273 -5.18 -7.26 -11.20
N LEU A 274 -6.06 -8.16 -11.66
CA LEU A 274 -6.32 -8.38 -13.09
C LEU A 274 -6.82 -7.10 -13.76
N ALA A 275 -7.86 -6.47 -13.22
CA ALA A 275 -8.41 -5.20 -13.73
C ALA A 275 -7.31 -4.14 -13.86
N ARG A 276 -6.54 -3.96 -12.78
CA ARG A 276 -5.45 -2.98 -12.73
C ARG A 276 -4.34 -3.30 -13.74
N THR A 277 -3.90 -4.55 -13.85
CA THR A 277 -2.80 -4.93 -14.74
C THR A 277 -3.20 -4.90 -16.21
N THR A 278 -4.42 -5.36 -16.55
CA THR A 278 -4.94 -5.29 -17.93
C THR A 278 -5.15 -3.82 -18.35
N ARG A 279 -5.70 -2.99 -17.47
CA ARG A 279 -5.85 -1.55 -17.73
C ARG A 279 -4.49 -0.86 -17.92
N THR A 280 -3.50 -1.18 -17.06
CA THR A 280 -2.14 -0.63 -17.18
C THR A 280 -1.53 -1.00 -18.53
N LEU A 281 -1.61 -2.28 -18.91
CA LEU A 281 -1.07 -2.78 -20.18
C LEU A 281 -1.80 -2.13 -21.37
N GLY A 282 -3.12 -2.11 -21.34
CA GLY A 282 -3.96 -1.46 -22.38
C GLY A 282 -3.60 0.00 -22.57
N THR A 283 -3.48 0.75 -21.47
CA THR A 283 -3.12 2.18 -21.49
C THR A 283 -1.73 2.42 -22.11
N LEU A 284 -0.74 1.58 -21.75
CA LEU A 284 0.61 1.69 -22.31
C LEU A 284 0.64 1.36 -23.80
N VAL A 285 -0.03 0.29 -24.21
CA VAL A 285 -0.12 -0.13 -25.64
C VAL A 285 -0.82 0.95 -26.46
N SER A 286 -1.96 1.45 -26.01
CA SER A 286 -2.70 2.52 -26.71
C SER A 286 -1.93 3.84 -26.76
N SER A 287 -0.98 4.04 -25.83
CA SER A 287 -0.11 5.23 -25.82
C SER A 287 1.14 5.07 -26.69
N GLY A 288 1.28 3.93 -27.42
CA GLY A 288 2.40 3.67 -28.30
C GLY A 288 3.69 3.20 -27.62
N VAL A 289 3.61 2.81 -26.35
CA VAL A 289 4.77 2.25 -25.64
C VAL A 289 5.07 0.87 -26.21
N PRO A 290 6.33 0.56 -26.58
CA PRO A 290 6.69 -0.77 -27.09
C PRO A 290 6.26 -1.88 -26.13
N ILE A 291 5.72 -2.98 -26.68
CA ILE A 291 5.06 -4.06 -25.91
C ILE A 291 5.95 -4.64 -24.80
N LEU A 292 7.25 -4.83 -25.06
CA LEU A 292 8.18 -5.34 -24.06
C LEU A 292 8.36 -4.38 -22.88
N GLU A 293 8.40 -3.09 -23.16
CA GLU A 293 8.48 -2.05 -22.12
C GLU A 293 7.17 -1.96 -21.36
N ALA A 294 6.03 -2.02 -22.06
CA ALA A 294 4.68 -2.04 -21.45
C ALA A 294 4.51 -3.24 -20.52
N LEU A 295 4.96 -4.44 -20.90
CA LEU A 295 4.95 -5.64 -20.05
C LEU A 295 5.84 -5.46 -18.81
N ASN A 296 7.03 -4.87 -18.95
CA ASN A 296 7.94 -4.60 -17.83
C ASN A 296 7.33 -3.61 -16.82
N ILE A 297 6.72 -2.52 -17.31
CA ILE A 297 6.04 -1.52 -16.46
C ILE A 297 4.85 -2.18 -15.73
N THR A 298 4.06 -2.97 -16.45
CA THR A 298 2.90 -3.70 -15.89
C THR A 298 3.34 -4.66 -14.79
N ARG A 299 4.44 -5.40 -15.03
CA ARG A 299 5.07 -6.27 -14.02
C ARG A 299 5.38 -5.50 -12.73
N GLU A 300 6.07 -4.37 -12.85
CA GLU A 300 6.50 -3.57 -11.69
C GLU A 300 5.33 -2.92 -10.94
N THR A 301 4.26 -2.59 -11.64
CA THR A 301 3.09 -1.94 -11.05
C THR A 301 2.05 -2.92 -10.51
N SER A 302 2.19 -4.23 -10.77
CA SER A 302 1.22 -5.27 -10.39
C SER A 302 1.03 -5.41 -8.87
N SER A 303 2.01 -5.01 -8.06
CA SER A 303 1.97 -5.01 -6.58
C SER A 303 1.87 -6.40 -5.93
N ASN A 304 1.88 -7.47 -6.72
CA ASN A 304 1.74 -8.87 -6.25
C ASN A 304 2.80 -9.73 -6.93
N ALA A 305 3.54 -10.49 -6.12
CA ALA A 305 4.69 -11.30 -6.59
C ALA A 305 4.29 -12.40 -7.59
N ILE A 306 3.05 -12.89 -7.54
CA ILE A 306 2.56 -13.92 -8.46
C ILE A 306 2.37 -13.31 -9.86
N PHE A 307 1.72 -12.15 -9.92
CA PHE A 307 1.52 -11.43 -11.18
C PHE A 307 2.84 -10.89 -11.74
N GLU A 308 3.77 -10.43 -10.88
CA GLU A 308 5.13 -10.07 -11.31
C GLU A 308 5.80 -11.26 -12.03
N ARG A 309 5.70 -12.45 -11.45
CA ARG A 309 6.24 -13.69 -12.05
C ARG A 309 5.55 -14.05 -13.35
N LEU A 310 4.23 -13.88 -13.44
CA LEU A 310 3.47 -14.11 -14.67
C LEU A 310 3.96 -13.19 -15.79
N PHE A 311 3.99 -11.87 -15.55
CA PHE A 311 4.42 -10.88 -16.54
C PHE A 311 5.90 -11.00 -16.91
N THR A 312 6.75 -11.51 -16.00
CA THR A 312 8.14 -11.85 -16.33
C THR A 312 8.17 -12.96 -17.39
N ARG A 313 7.42 -14.04 -17.15
CA ARG A 313 7.34 -15.18 -18.10
C ARG A 313 6.77 -14.75 -19.46
N VAL A 314 5.72 -13.91 -19.43
CA VAL A 314 5.13 -13.36 -20.66
C VAL A 314 6.16 -12.51 -21.43
N SER A 315 6.86 -11.61 -20.71
CA SER A 315 7.89 -10.76 -21.33
C SER A 315 9.04 -11.58 -21.94
N ASP A 316 9.47 -12.65 -21.27
CA ASP A 316 10.55 -13.51 -21.77
C ASP A 316 10.09 -14.31 -23.00
N ALA A 317 8.88 -14.82 -23.01
CA ALA A 317 8.29 -15.53 -24.18
C ALA A 317 8.13 -14.59 -25.40
N VAL A 318 7.69 -13.35 -25.18
CA VAL A 318 7.57 -12.33 -26.25
C VAL A 318 8.95 -11.98 -26.82
N LYS A 319 10.01 -11.94 -26.02
CA LYS A 319 11.39 -11.75 -26.50
C LYS A 319 11.84 -12.90 -27.43
N GLU A 320 11.32 -14.11 -27.18
CA GLU A 320 11.59 -15.31 -28.00
C GLU A 320 10.69 -15.38 -29.24
N GLY A 321 9.79 -14.41 -29.43
CA GLY A 321 8.89 -14.33 -30.58
C GLY A 321 7.56 -15.04 -30.39
N GLU A 322 7.23 -15.46 -29.16
CA GLU A 322 5.92 -16.06 -28.87
C GLU A 322 4.85 -14.98 -28.69
N VAL A 323 3.61 -15.30 -29.02
CA VAL A 323 2.41 -14.47 -28.74
C VAL A 323 2.15 -14.37 -27.24
N ILE A 324 1.58 -13.26 -26.78
CA ILE A 324 1.30 -12.95 -25.35
C ILE A 324 0.34 -14.01 -24.75
N SER A 325 -0.67 -14.42 -25.51
CA SER A 325 -1.74 -15.32 -25.07
C SER A 325 -1.22 -16.69 -24.63
N LYS A 326 -0.24 -17.25 -25.34
CA LYS A 326 0.31 -18.58 -25.11
C LYS A 326 0.93 -18.77 -23.70
N PRO A 327 1.92 -17.95 -23.27
CA PRO A 327 2.47 -18.08 -21.92
C PRO A 327 1.47 -17.72 -20.82
N MET A 328 0.47 -16.88 -21.09
CA MET A 328 -0.61 -16.59 -20.13
C MET A 328 -1.47 -17.84 -19.88
N LYS A 329 -1.76 -18.62 -20.93
CA LYS A 329 -2.54 -19.87 -20.83
C LYS A 329 -1.75 -20.97 -20.13
N GLU A 330 -0.53 -21.26 -20.62
CA GLU A 330 0.27 -22.42 -20.20
C GLU A 330 0.84 -22.31 -18.79
N LYS A 331 1.26 -21.13 -18.38
CA LYS A 331 2.07 -20.91 -17.17
C LYS A 331 1.35 -20.11 -16.09
N SER A 332 0.03 -20.04 -16.15
CA SER A 332 -0.77 -19.26 -15.19
C SER A 332 -1.13 -20.03 -13.90
N GLU A 333 -0.80 -21.33 -13.82
CA GLU A 333 -1.11 -22.14 -12.63
C GLU A 333 -0.31 -21.67 -11.41
N LEU A 334 -1.03 -21.60 -10.28
CA LEU A 334 -0.45 -21.33 -8.97
C LEU A 334 0.19 -22.62 -8.44
N GLY A 335 1.49 -22.72 -8.46
CA GLY A 335 2.21 -23.87 -7.93
C GLY A 335 2.19 -23.95 -6.40
N PHE A 336 2.67 -25.05 -5.86
CA PHE A 336 2.86 -25.23 -4.41
C PHE A 336 3.91 -24.22 -3.89
N HIS A 337 3.62 -23.61 -2.73
CA HIS A 337 4.57 -22.73 -2.05
C HIS A 337 4.51 -23.00 -0.53
N PRO A 338 5.63 -23.45 0.08
CA PRO A 338 5.62 -23.87 1.50
C PRO A 338 5.26 -22.75 2.47
N MET A 339 5.67 -21.50 2.18
CA MET A 339 5.32 -20.36 3.02
C MET A 339 3.83 -20.02 2.98
N ALA A 340 3.14 -20.28 1.85
CA ALA A 340 1.69 -20.10 1.77
C ALA A 340 0.97 -21.14 2.65
N LEU A 341 1.42 -22.40 2.60
CA LEU A 341 0.91 -23.48 3.47
C LEU A 341 1.08 -23.11 4.95
N PHE A 342 2.25 -22.59 5.32
CA PHE A 342 2.53 -22.11 6.69
C PHE A 342 1.52 -21.03 7.13
N PHE A 343 1.23 -20.04 6.26
CA PHE A 343 0.25 -18.99 6.57
C PHE A 343 -1.17 -19.56 6.73
N PHE A 344 -1.56 -20.51 5.89
CA PHE A 344 -2.87 -21.16 6.01
C PHE A 344 -2.97 -21.97 7.30
N ALA A 345 -1.95 -22.74 7.65
CA ALA A 345 -1.89 -23.49 8.90
C ALA A 345 -1.95 -22.56 10.13
N LEU A 346 -1.16 -21.49 10.12
CA LEU A 346 -1.13 -20.48 11.19
C LEU A 346 -2.48 -19.78 11.35
N PHE A 347 -3.10 -19.37 10.24
CA PHE A 347 -4.41 -18.70 10.24
C PHE A 347 -5.50 -19.67 10.77
N GLY A 348 -5.48 -20.91 10.32
CA GLY A 348 -6.43 -21.93 10.75
C GLY A 348 -6.29 -22.32 12.22
N SER A 349 -5.06 -22.34 12.75
CA SER A 349 -4.81 -22.67 14.16
C SER A 349 -5.08 -21.50 15.11
N PHE A 350 -5.24 -20.27 14.63
CA PHE A 350 -5.33 -19.05 15.43
C PHE A 350 -6.43 -19.11 16.51
N PRO A 351 -7.68 -19.52 16.23
CA PRO A 351 -8.72 -19.60 17.27
C PRO A 351 -8.35 -20.57 18.42
N GLY A 352 -7.79 -21.72 18.07
CA GLY A 352 -7.33 -22.71 19.06
C GLY A 352 -6.16 -22.20 19.90
N LEU A 353 -5.21 -21.47 19.28
CA LEU A 353 -4.07 -20.87 19.98
C LEU A 353 -4.52 -19.79 20.98
N VAL A 354 -5.56 -19.03 20.65
CA VAL A 354 -6.16 -18.06 21.58
C VAL A 354 -6.77 -18.78 22.79
N LEU A 355 -7.55 -19.83 22.55
CA LEU A 355 -8.13 -20.65 23.63
C LEU A 355 -7.04 -21.30 24.51
N LEU A 356 -5.96 -21.78 23.89
CA LEU A 356 -4.82 -22.36 24.62
C LEU A 356 -4.14 -21.32 25.51
N SER A 357 -3.97 -20.07 25.03
CA SER A 357 -3.38 -19.00 25.84
C SER A 357 -4.27 -18.64 27.04
N VAL A 358 -5.60 -18.65 26.86
CA VAL A 358 -6.58 -18.46 27.94
C VAL A 358 -6.46 -19.60 28.96
N ALA A 359 -6.42 -20.85 28.51
CA ALA A 359 -6.28 -22.03 29.38
C ALA A 359 -4.96 -22.01 30.19
N LEU A 360 -3.86 -21.58 29.57
CA LEU A 360 -2.55 -21.50 30.27
C LEU A 360 -2.51 -20.38 31.31
N THR A 361 -3.19 -19.25 31.07
CA THR A 361 -3.25 -18.15 32.03
C THR A 361 -4.24 -18.43 33.17
N SER A 362 -5.32 -19.16 32.91
CA SER A 362 -6.28 -19.57 33.96
C SER A 362 -5.65 -20.58 34.94
N ARG A 363 -4.61 -21.30 34.52
CA ARG A 363 -3.83 -22.21 35.40
C ARG A 363 -3.05 -21.46 36.50
N SER A 364 -2.71 -20.18 36.29
CA SER A 364 -1.96 -19.38 37.30
C SER A 364 -2.88 -18.66 38.29
N SER A 365 -4.18 -18.58 38.02
CA SER A 365 -5.19 -18.06 38.95
C SER A 365 -5.99 -19.22 39.53
N ALA A 366 -6.53 -19.07 40.75
CA ALA A 366 -7.15 -20.08 41.62
C ALA A 366 -8.15 -21.11 41.03
N UNK A 367 -8.33 -21.10 39.87
CA UNK A 367 -9.01 -21.94 39.32
C UNK A 367 -8.52 -23.22 39.24
N ALA A 368 -7.54 -23.41 39.79
CA ALA A 368 -6.85 -24.70 39.84
C ALA A 368 -7.56 -25.78 40.68
N GLU A 369 -8.70 -25.43 41.24
CA GLU A 369 -9.39 -26.36 42.15
C GLU A 369 -10.23 -27.45 41.44
N THR A 370 -10.44 -27.29 40.10
CA THR A 370 -11.13 -28.34 39.32
C THR A 370 -10.27 -28.82 38.14
N PRO A 371 -9.44 -29.85 38.35
CA PRO A 371 -8.50 -30.34 37.34
C PRO A 371 -9.15 -30.75 36.00
N GLY A 372 -10.39 -31.20 36.02
CA GLY A 372 -11.12 -31.62 34.84
C GLY A 372 -11.46 -30.51 33.83
N THR A 373 -11.73 -29.28 34.30
CA THR A 373 -12.09 -28.17 33.43
C THR A 373 -10.91 -27.62 32.64
N LEU A 374 -9.73 -27.55 33.26
CA LEU A 374 -8.48 -27.12 32.62
C LEU A 374 -8.05 -28.12 31.54
N GLU A 375 -8.21 -29.41 31.84
CA GLU A 375 -7.90 -30.47 30.86
C GLU A 375 -8.83 -30.42 29.64
N LEU A 376 -10.13 -30.21 29.87
CA LEU A 376 -11.12 -30.02 28.81
C LEU A 376 -10.79 -28.78 27.95
N LEU A 377 -10.48 -27.64 28.57
CA LEU A 377 -10.09 -26.42 27.84
C LEU A 377 -8.84 -26.64 27.00
N ASN A 378 -7.83 -27.30 27.53
CA ASN A 378 -6.60 -27.64 26.81
C ASN A 378 -6.88 -28.57 25.63
N GLN A 379 -7.73 -29.60 25.82
CA GLN A 379 -8.13 -30.54 24.76
C GLN A 379 -8.92 -29.82 23.65
N MET A 380 -9.87 -28.98 24.01
CA MET A 380 -10.68 -28.17 23.06
C MET A 380 -9.79 -27.18 22.28
N ALA A 381 -8.85 -26.52 22.97
CA ALA A 381 -7.93 -25.55 22.38
C ALA A 381 -6.96 -26.26 21.39
N ALA A 382 -6.35 -27.35 21.82
CA ALA A 382 -5.41 -28.12 21.01
C ALA A 382 -6.13 -28.78 19.81
N GLY A 383 -7.30 -29.37 20.05
CA GLY A 383 -8.16 -29.96 19.01
C GLY A 383 -8.63 -28.92 17.98
N GLY A 384 -9.10 -27.78 18.47
CA GLY A 384 -9.53 -26.67 17.61
C GLY A 384 -8.40 -26.10 16.76
N ALA A 385 -7.20 -25.95 17.33
CA ALA A 385 -6.01 -25.48 16.61
C ALA A 385 -5.60 -26.49 15.52
N ALA A 386 -5.57 -27.78 15.86
CA ALA A 386 -5.20 -28.86 14.94
C ALA A 386 -6.21 -28.98 13.78
N LEU A 387 -7.50 -29.04 14.10
CA LEU A 387 -8.57 -29.13 13.09
C LEU A 387 -8.59 -27.91 12.16
N GLY A 388 -8.43 -26.70 12.72
CA GLY A 388 -8.38 -25.47 11.94
C GLY A 388 -7.16 -25.42 11.02
N ALA A 389 -5.98 -25.84 11.51
CA ALA A 389 -4.76 -25.91 10.69
C ALA A 389 -4.91 -26.93 9.56
N VAL A 390 -5.47 -28.12 9.85
CA VAL A 390 -5.71 -29.19 8.87
C VAL A 390 -6.73 -28.70 7.81
N ALA A 391 -7.85 -28.12 8.22
CA ALA A 391 -8.90 -27.62 7.31
C ALA A 391 -8.36 -26.54 6.38
N ALA A 392 -7.61 -25.56 6.92
CA ALA A 392 -7.01 -24.48 6.13
C ALA A 392 -5.92 -25.00 5.18
N SER A 393 -5.11 -25.96 5.63
CA SER A 393 -4.09 -26.62 4.78
C SER A 393 -4.73 -27.41 3.65
N LEU A 394 -5.81 -28.14 3.93
CA LEU A 394 -6.59 -28.88 2.93
C LEU A 394 -7.19 -27.92 1.90
N TRP A 395 -7.79 -26.82 2.36
CA TRP A 395 -8.30 -25.74 1.48
C TRP A 395 -7.21 -25.24 0.53
N TYR A 396 -6.01 -24.95 1.07
CA TYR A 396 -4.85 -24.51 0.26
C TYR A 396 -4.48 -25.59 -0.78
N MET A 397 -4.42 -26.87 -0.38
CA MET A 397 -4.08 -27.99 -1.25
C MET A 397 -5.08 -28.15 -2.41
N LEU A 398 -6.37 -27.98 -2.14
CA LEU A 398 -7.42 -28.01 -3.17
C LEU A 398 -7.29 -26.87 -4.19
N LYS A 399 -6.69 -25.76 -3.79
CA LYS A 399 -6.52 -24.55 -4.64
C LYS A 399 -5.15 -24.45 -5.33
N ILE A 400 -4.27 -25.45 -5.21
CA ILE A 400 -2.93 -25.43 -5.84
C ILE A 400 -3.01 -25.29 -7.36
N LYS A 401 -3.94 -26.03 -8.00
CA LYS A 401 -4.09 -26.07 -9.48
C LYS A 401 -4.94 -24.90 -10.03
N SER A 402 -5.39 -23.97 -9.20
CA SER A 402 -6.15 -22.82 -9.72
C SER A 402 -5.27 -21.94 -10.62
N ARG A 403 -5.85 -21.45 -11.71
CA ARG A 403 -5.19 -20.52 -12.63
C ARG A 403 -5.35 -19.08 -12.13
N ILE A 404 -4.33 -18.26 -12.37
CA ILE A 404 -4.33 -16.82 -12.05
C ILE A 404 -5.12 -16.06 -13.13
N VAL A 405 -4.99 -16.49 -14.39
CA VAL A 405 -5.62 -15.82 -15.53
C VAL A 405 -6.71 -16.75 -16.07
N ASN A 406 -7.93 -16.20 -16.12
CA ASN A 406 -9.10 -16.89 -16.66
C ASN A 406 -8.99 -16.99 -18.19
N ASP A 407 -9.62 -18.00 -18.76
CA ASP A 407 -9.69 -18.21 -20.22
C ASP A 407 -10.29 -17.00 -20.96
N LEU A 408 -11.18 -16.22 -20.33
CA LEU A 408 -11.70 -14.97 -20.89
C LEU A 408 -10.56 -13.98 -21.23
N VAL A 409 -9.64 -13.77 -20.30
CA VAL A 409 -8.49 -12.84 -20.51
C VAL A 409 -7.59 -13.36 -21.63
N VAL A 410 -7.28 -14.66 -21.60
CA VAL A 410 -6.41 -15.30 -22.59
C VAL A 410 -7.01 -15.16 -24.00
N ASN A 411 -8.29 -15.47 -24.14
CA ASN A 411 -9.01 -15.39 -25.42
C ASN A 411 -9.10 -13.94 -25.94
N MET A 412 -9.35 -12.96 -25.05
CA MET A 412 -9.39 -11.54 -25.41
C MET A 412 -8.01 -11.03 -25.85
N VAL A 413 -6.94 -11.46 -25.17
CA VAL A 413 -5.57 -11.13 -25.56
C VAL A 413 -5.24 -11.76 -26.93
N ASP A 414 -5.60 -13.02 -27.12
CA ASP A 414 -5.41 -13.75 -28.37
C ASP A 414 -6.06 -13.03 -29.56
N VAL A 415 -7.36 -12.76 -29.45
CA VAL A 415 -8.12 -11.99 -30.45
C VAL A 415 -7.48 -10.60 -30.68
N GLY A 416 -7.10 -9.91 -29.60
CA GLY A 416 -6.47 -8.59 -29.70
C GLY A 416 -5.12 -8.63 -30.43
N GLU A 417 -4.33 -9.69 -30.24
CA GLU A 417 -3.06 -9.90 -30.96
C GLU A 417 -3.31 -10.19 -32.45
N GLU A 418 -4.29 -11.07 -32.78
CA GLU A 418 -4.65 -11.43 -34.14
C GLU A 418 -5.21 -10.24 -34.95
N THR A 419 -6.05 -9.42 -34.30
CA THR A 419 -6.73 -8.28 -34.98
C THR A 419 -5.91 -7.00 -34.94
N GLY A 420 -4.84 -6.94 -34.13
CA GLY A 420 -4.07 -5.71 -33.90
C GLY A 420 -4.75 -4.72 -32.95
N GLU A 421 -5.86 -5.11 -32.29
CA GLU A 421 -6.65 -4.27 -31.36
C GLU A 421 -6.43 -4.68 -29.90
N LEU A 422 -5.19 -5.01 -29.54
CA LEU A 422 -4.84 -5.51 -28.22
C LEU A 422 -5.25 -4.53 -27.10
N ASP A 423 -5.07 -3.23 -27.29
CA ASP A 423 -5.45 -2.19 -26.34
C ASP A 423 -6.96 -2.19 -26.08
N THR A 424 -7.78 -2.25 -27.13
CA THR A 424 -9.24 -2.30 -27.06
C THR A 424 -9.71 -3.53 -26.26
N MET A 425 -9.13 -4.70 -26.55
CA MET A 425 -9.46 -5.95 -25.85
C MET A 425 -9.04 -5.90 -24.37
N LEU A 426 -7.86 -5.35 -24.07
CA LEU A 426 -7.39 -5.18 -22.70
C LEU A 426 -8.28 -4.21 -21.89
N TYR A 427 -8.78 -3.14 -22.49
CA TYR A 427 -9.75 -2.23 -21.85
C TYR A 427 -11.07 -2.94 -21.54
N LYS A 428 -11.60 -3.74 -22.47
CA LYS A 428 -12.83 -4.53 -22.26
C LYS A 428 -12.66 -5.50 -21.08
N VAL A 429 -11.53 -6.19 -21.01
CA VAL A 429 -11.19 -7.08 -19.89
C VAL A 429 -11.14 -6.29 -18.57
N ALA A 430 -10.46 -5.14 -18.57
CA ALA A 430 -10.34 -4.30 -17.39
C ALA A 430 -11.70 -3.80 -16.90
N ASP A 431 -12.56 -3.35 -17.79
CA ASP A 431 -13.92 -2.86 -17.48
C ASP A 431 -14.79 -4.00 -16.90
N THR A 432 -14.70 -5.20 -17.48
CA THR A 432 -15.40 -6.38 -16.97
C THR A 432 -14.99 -6.69 -15.54
N TYR A 433 -13.67 -6.72 -15.27
CA TYR A 433 -13.18 -7.02 -13.91
C TYR A 433 -13.44 -5.87 -12.93
N ASP A 434 -13.46 -4.63 -13.35
CA ASP A 434 -13.85 -3.49 -12.50
C ASP A 434 -15.31 -3.65 -12.04
N GLU A 435 -16.20 -4.07 -12.95
CA GLU A 435 -17.61 -4.31 -12.62
C GLU A 435 -17.76 -5.55 -11.71
N GLU A 436 -17.01 -6.62 -11.97
CA GLU A 436 -16.99 -7.80 -11.10
C GLU A 436 -16.49 -7.44 -9.69
N VAL A 437 -15.44 -6.62 -9.58
CA VAL A 437 -14.92 -6.15 -8.28
C VAL A 437 -15.99 -5.32 -7.54
N ARG A 438 -16.72 -4.46 -8.25
CA ARG A 438 -17.83 -3.68 -7.67
C ARG A 438 -18.91 -4.61 -7.12
N THR A 439 -19.40 -5.53 -7.94
CA THR A 439 -20.45 -6.51 -7.58
C THR A 439 -20.01 -7.36 -6.38
N MET A 440 -18.79 -7.87 -6.40
CA MET A 440 -18.23 -8.65 -5.29
C MET A 440 -18.09 -7.82 -4.01
N THR A 441 -17.71 -6.54 -4.12
CA THR A 441 -17.59 -5.64 -2.97
C THR A 441 -18.97 -5.39 -2.33
N ASP A 442 -19.97 -5.15 -3.15
CA ASP A 442 -21.36 -4.94 -2.70
C ASP A 442 -21.92 -6.22 -2.05
N GLY A 443 -21.69 -7.38 -2.69
CA GLY A 443 -22.05 -8.70 -2.16
C GLY A 443 -21.37 -9.02 -0.83
N LEU A 444 -20.07 -8.69 -0.69
CA LEU A 444 -19.32 -8.86 0.56
C LEU A 444 -19.94 -8.04 1.69
N THR A 445 -20.29 -6.79 1.41
CA THR A 445 -20.91 -5.89 2.40
C THR A 445 -22.24 -6.47 2.88
N ALA A 446 -23.06 -6.96 1.94
CA ALA A 446 -24.36 -7.57 2.22
C ALA A 446 -24.25 -8.87 3.04
N LEU A 447 -23.16 -9.65 2.86
CA LEU A 447 -22.91 -10.89 3.62
C LEU A 447 -22.35 -10.63 5.03
N ILE A 448 -21.53 -9.59 5.19
CA ILE A 448 -20.90 -9.27 6.48
C ILE A 448 -21.96 -8.90 7.51
N GLU A 449 -23.03 -8.19 7.13
CA GLU A 449 -24.08 -7.73 8.05
C GLU A 449 -24.80 -8.90 8.78
N PRO A 450 -25.41 -9.89 8.08
CA PRO A 450 -26.00 -11.04 8.77
C PRO A 450 -24.98 -11.85 9.59
N LEU A 451 -23.76 -12.00 9.09
CA LEU A 451 -22.70 -12.71 9.81
C LEU A 451 -22.34 -12.01 11.12
N MET A 452 -22.28 -10.68 11.13
CA MET A 452 -22.03 -9.87 12.32
C MET A 452 -23.20 -10.01 13.33
N ILE A 453 -24.45 -10.00 12.86
CA ILE A 453 -25.64 -10.15 13.71
C ILE A 453 -25.61 -11.53 14.40
N VAL A 454 -25.36 -12.59 13.64
CA VAL A 454 -25.26 -13.96 14.17
C VAL A 454 -24.11 -14.08 15.18
N PHE A 455 -22.94 -13.55 14.84
CA PHE A 455 -21.76 -13.59 15.72
C PHE A 455 -22.05 -12.85 17.04
N LEU A 456 -22.63 -11.64 16.98
CA LEU A 456 -22.96 -10.85 18.14
C LEU A 456 -24.04 -11.54 18.99
N GLY A 457 -25.08 -12.05 18.35
CA GLY A 457 -26.17 -12.78 19.01
C GLY A 457 -25.67 -14.00 19.77
N LEU A 458 -24.81 -14.81 19.13
CA LEU A 458 -24.19 -15.98 19.77
C LEU A 458 -23.29 -15.60 20.94
N THR A 459 -22.46 -14.54 20.75
CA THR A 459 -21.53 -14.10 21.80
C THR A 459 -22.28 -13.53 23.02
N VAL A 460 -23.25 -12.65 22.78
CA VAL A 460 -24.06 -12.06 23.86
C VAL A 460 -24.92 -13.15 24.52
N GLY A 461 -25.53 -14.02 23.72
CA GLY A 461 -26.30 -15.17 24.23
C GLY A 461 -25.46 -16.08 25.12
N PHE A 462 -24.24 -16.40 24.71
CA PHE A 462 -23.29 -17.18 25.52
C PHE A 462 -22.99 -16.49 26.86
N ILE A 463 -22.71 -15.18 26.84
CA ILE A 463 -22.44 -14.38 28.06
C ILE A 463 -23.65 -14.43 29.01
N VAL A 464 -24.84 -14.16 28.48
CA VAL A 464 -26.09 -14.14 29.29
C VAL A 464 -26.31 -15.52 29.91
N ILE A 465 -26.29 -16.59 29.12
CA ILE A 465 -26.48 -17.95 29.62
C ILE A 465 -25.45 -18.29 30.71
N SER A 466 -24.18 -17.97 30.46
CA SER A 466 -23.09 -18.25 31.41
C SER A 466 -23.23 -17.52 32.74
N LEU A 467 -23.80 -16.30 32.75
CA LEU A 467 -24.02 -15.54 33.96
C LEU A 467 -25.30 -15.99 34.73
N PHE A 468 -26.34 -16.44 34.01
CA PHE A 468 -27.59 -16.85 34.64
C PHE A 468 -27.57 -18.32 35.13
N LEU A 469 -26.77 -19.21 34.56
CA LEU A 469 -26.70 -20.62 34.98
C LEU A 469 -26.39 -20.78 36.50
N PRO A 470 -25.39 -20.09 37.09
CA PRO A 470 -25.18 -20.19 38.55
C PRO A 470 -26.33 -19.71 39.38
N LEU A 471 -27.03 -18.63 38.94
CA LEU A 471 -28.19 -18.08 39.66
C LEU A 471 -29.37 -19.10 39.69
N ILE A 472 -29.57 -19.81 38.57
CA ILE A 472 -30.60 -20.87 38.49
C ILE A 472 -30.22 -22.02 39.43
N SER A 473 -28.96 -22.42 39.48
CA SER A 473 -28.48 -23.49 40.37
C SER A 473 -28.63 -23.11 41.84
N LEU A 474 -28.42 -21.82 42.17
CA LEU A 474 -28.63 -21.29 43.51
C LEU A 474 -30.13 -21.39 43.94
N ILE A 475 -31.02 -20.96 43.06
CA ILE A 475 -32.48 -21.04 43.31
C ILE A 475 -32.94 -22.49 43.55
N THR A 476 -32.43 -23.42 42.70
CA THR A 476 -32.77 -24.85 42.83
C THR A 476 -32.17 -25.50 44.07
N SER A 477 -31.06 -25.01 44.60
CA SER A 477 -30.44 -25.53 45.83
C SER A 477 -31.12 -25.01 47.10
N LEU A 478 -31.83 -23.89 46.98
CA LEU A 478 -32.59 -23.27 48.10
C LEU A 478 -34.04 -23.75 48.19
N SER A 479 -34.58 -24.34 47.11
CA SER A 479 -35.94 -24.89 47.02
C SER A 479 -35.96 -26.37 47.46
#